data_10d113d66d41af9d2676a845c81ef186
#
_entry.id   10d113d66d41af9d2676a845c81ef186
#
_cell.length_a   1.000
_cell.length_b   1.000
_cell.length_c   1.000
_cell.angle_alpha   90.00
_cell.angle_beta   90.00
_cell.angle_gamma   90.00
#
_symmetry.space_group_name_H-M   'P 1'
#
loop_
_entity.id
_entity.type
_entity.pdbx_description
1 polymer ?
#
loop_
_entity_poly.entity_id
_entity_poly.type
_entity_poly.pdbx_seq_one_letter_code
_entity_poly.pdbx_strand_id
1 'polypeptide(L)'
;VKIIIIGGGASGLSAAFRLTELKKGGRFDGDFILLEAQNRLGGIVKTTKRDGFLLEAGPDAFLSEKPEVLELAKKLGIENELLPTNEENRRSFLVRENKLRAVPEGFHLIAPANIEAFFKSEILSLRGKTRLANERFLPYTALENDESLADFVRRRFGEEALERIAQPMIGGIYTANPEKLSLRATQPRFLELEQQFGSVIKGLQEKSKIQNPKSKIEASGARYSLFLSFRDGMQTLINALEKQIPENAIRLGTNAETLRFDESQRLWKVETEQETFSAEAVILALPAHAAAELLKNQFPALSNELAEIEHASSATVNVAFRRDQIAHALDGFGFVVPFVEHRTLMACTFSSVKFPERAPENSVLLRAFVGGALQPEMFDLNDDKMLRGVLTDMHNLLGLKGEPLFAEIARWRHSMPQYAVGHLEKARKIKKFIAEIPAFQIATTAIEGVGLPDAVRHGNQAAENLLALELNK
;
A
#
# COMPACT_ATOMS: atom_id res chain seq x y z
N VAL A 1 -24.27 -9.05 -22.91
CA VAL A 1 -23.76 -9.65 -21.65
C VAL A 1 -23.87 -8.63 -20.52
N LYS A 2 -24.47 -9.05 -19.41
CA LYS A 2 -24.54 -8.22 -18.20
C LYS A 2 -23.48 -8.65 -17.22
N ILE A 3 -22.71 -7.69 -16.69
CA ILE A 3 -21.64 -7.93 -15.70
C ILE A 3 -22.01 -7.24 -14.39
N ILE A 4 -21.84 -7.93 -13.26
CA ILE A 4 -21.90 -7.30 -11.93
C ILE A 4 -20.47 -7.13 -11.39
N ILE A 5 -20.14 -5.92 -10.95
CA ILE A 5 -18.92 -5.60 -10.23
C ILE A 5 -19.30 -5.37 -8.76
N ILE A 6 -18.71 -6.09 -7.83
CA ILE A 6 -18.98 -5.96 -6.39
C ILE A 6 -17.78 -5.30 -5.72
N GLY A 7 -17.97 -4.07 -5.22
CA GLY A 7 -16.96 -3.21 -4.59
C GLY A 7 -16.57 -2.01 -5.43
N GLY A 8 -16.80 -0.81 -4.90
CA GLY A 8 -16.52 0.50 -5.52
C GLY A 8 -15.18 1.11 -5.12
N GLY A 9 -14.19 0.30 -4.70
CA GLY A 9 -12.81 0.72 -4.49
C GLY A 9 -12.05 0.95 -5.82
N ALA A 10 -10.76 1.29 -5.73
CA ALA A 10 -9.94 1.57 -6.91
C ALA A 10 -9.96 0.43 -7.95
N SER A 11 -9.94 -0.84 -7.51
CA SER A 11 -9.99 -2.00 -8.42
C SER A 11 -11.33 -2.10 -9.16
N GLY A 12 -12.46 -1.97 -8.43
CA GLY A 12 -13.79 -2.07 -9.04
C GLY A 12 -14.09 -0.91 -9.98
N LEU A 13 -13.70 0.31 -9.60
CA LEU A 13 -13.81 1.49 -10.47
C LEU A 13 -12.95 1.36 -11.73
N SER A 14 -11.73 0.81 -11.61
CA SER A 14 -10.88 0.57 -12.78
C SER A 14 -11.47 -0.51 -13.70
N ALA A 15 -12.09 -1.56 -13.15
CA ALA A 15 -12.82 -2.55 -13.94
C ALA A 15 -14.03 -1.92 -14.68
N ALA A 16 -14.84 -1.12 -13.98
CA ALA A 16 -15.98 -0.43 -14.56
C ALA A 16 -15.57 0.57 -15.67
N PHE A 17 -14.50 1.34 -15.42
CA PHE A 17 -13.94 2.24 -16.41
C PHE A 17 -13.42 1.47 -17.64
N ARG A 18 -12.70 0.36 -17.42
CA ARG A 18 -12.20 -0.49 -18.50
C ARG A 18 -13.33 -1.05 -19.35
N LEU A 19 -14.42 -1.55 -18.77
CA LEU A 19 -15.61 -1.98 -19.48
C LEU A 19 -16.25 -0.83 -20.29
N THR A 20 -16.25 0.39 -19.72
CA THR A 20 -16.73 1.58 -20.42
C THR A 20 -15.86 1.91 -21.65
N GLU A 21 -14.52 1.83 -21.52
CA GLU A 21 -13.59 1.99 -22.66
C GLU A 21 -13.85 0.94 -23.74
N LEU A 22 -13.99 -0.34 -23.34
CA LEU A 22 -14.21 -1.46 -24.25
C LEU A 22 -15.56 -1.35 -24.98
N LYS A 23 -16.60 -0.86 -24.30
CA LYS A 23 -17.92 -0.59 -24.91
C LYS A 23 -17.83 0.55 -25.93
N LYS A 24 -17.19 1.67 -25.59
CA LYS A 24 -16.94 2.78 -26.53
C LYS A 24 -16.12 2.36 -27.75
N GLY A 25 -15.21 1.41 -27.59
CA GLY A 25 -14.36 0.85 -28.65
C GLY A 25 -15.00 -0.30 -29.44
N GLY A 26 -16.26 -0.65 -29.20
CA GLY A 26 -16.97 -1.73 -29.89
C GLY A 26 -16.48 -3.14 -29.56
N ARG A 27 -15.70 -3.32 -28.49
CA ARG A 27 -15.16 -4.62 -28.04
C ARG A 27 -16.00 -5.28 -26.93
N PHE A 28 -16.99 -4.59 -26.43
CA PHE A 28 -17.95 -5.06 -25.44
C PHE A 28 -19.34 -4.54 -25.82
N ASP A 29 -20.24 -5.47 -26.15
CA ASP A 29 -21.65 -5.18 -26.44
C ASP A 29 -22.52 -5.70 -25.29
N GLY A 30 -22.43 -5.05 -24.16
CA GLY A 30 -23.14 -5.46 -22.96
C GLY A 30 -23.34 -4.29 -22.00
N ASP A 31 -23.89 -4.60 -20.84
CA ASP A 31 -24.07 -3.66 -19.74
C ASP A 31 -23.40 -4.18 -18.48
N PHE A 32 -23.09 -3.26 -17.58
CA PHE A 32 -22.57 -3.62 -16.27
C PHE A 32 -23.22 -2.78 -15.18
N ILE A 33 -23.15 -3.29 -13.96
CA ILE A 33 -23.56 -2.58 -12.75
C ILE A 33 -22.47 -2.76 -11.69
N LEU A 34 -22.13 -1.68 -10.98
CA LEU A 34 -21.20 -1.67 -9.86
C LEU A 34 -21.99 -1.47 -8.57
N LEU A 35 -21.87 -2.43 -7.65
CA LEU A 35 -22.47 -2.41 -6.32
C LEU A 35 -21.43 -2.00 -5.29
N GLU A 36 -21.72 -0.97 -4.51
CA GLU A 36 -20.88 -0.49 -3.41
C GLU A 36 -21.72 -0.39 -2.12
N ALA A 37 -21.23 -1.06 -1.07
CA ALA A 37 -21.93 -1.10 0.22
C ALA A 37 -21.98 0.26 0.94
N GLN A 38 -20.99 1.11 0.73
CA GLN A 38 -20.95 2.46 1.32
C GLN A 38 -21.69 3.47 0.44
N ASN A 39 -22.01 4.64 1.06
CA ASN A 39 -22.59 5.76 0.33
C ASN A 39 -21.54 6.62 -0.41
N ARG A 40 -20.36 6.07 -0.70
CA ARG A 40 -19.28 6.71 -1.43
C ARG A 40 -18.41 5.69 -2.16
N LEU A 41 -17.81 6.11 -3.25
CA LEU A 41 -16.79 5.37 -3.98
C LEU A 41 -15.37 5.60 -3.41
N GLY A 42 -14.43 4.75 -3.83
CA GLY A 42 -12.99 4.89 -3.56
C GLY A 42 -12.43 3.95 -2.48
N GLY A 43 -13.30 3.29 -1.69
CA GLY A 43 -12.84 2.37 -0.64
C GLY A 43 -11.91 3.07 0.37
N ILE A 44 -10.64 2.63 0.45
CA ILE A 44 -9.63 3.23 1.35
C ILE A 44 -9.08 4.59 0.84
N VAL A 45 -9.27 4.94 -0.42
CA VAL A 45 -8.91 6.26 -0.94
C VAL A 45 -9.95 7.26 -0.47
N LYS A 46 -9.53 8.21 0.36
CA LYS A 46 -10.38 9.26 0.88
C LYS A 46 -9.53 10.48 1.22
N THR A 47 -9.82 11.59 0.55
CA THR A 47 -9.25 12.92 0.85
C THR A 47 -10.32 13.78 1.47
N THR A 48 -10.00 14.50 2.54
CA THR A 48 -10.86 15.53 3.15
C THR A 48 -10.14 16.88 3.17
N LYS A 49 -10.91 17.97 3.04
CA LYS A 49 -10.40 19.33 3.18
C LYS A 49 -11.01 19.95 4.44
N ARG A 50 -10.17 20.50 5.31
CA ARG A 50 -10.59 21.15 6.55
C ARG A 50 -9.70 22.36 6.85
N ASP A 51 -10.29 23.53 7.00
CA ASP A 51 -9.61 24.78 7.39
C ASP A 51 -8.35 25.08 6.54
N GLY A 52 -8.41 24.80 5.24
CA GLY A 52 -7.31 24.96 4.30
C GLY A 52 -6.27 23.81 4.29
N PHE A 53 -6.44 22.81 5.17
CA PHE A 53 -5.64 21.60 5.14
C PHE A 53 -6.24 20.54 4.21
N LEU A 54 -5.38 19.74 3.57
CA LEU A 54 -5.77 18.59 2.78
C LEU A 54 -5.28 17.32 3.47
N LEU A 55 -6.22 16.50 3.93
CA LEU A 55 -5.98 15.30 4.73
C LEU A 55 -6.24 14.05 3.89
N GLU A 56 -5.26 13.15 3.88
CA GLU A 56 -5.43 11.81 3.32
C GLU A 56 -5.73 10.81 4.43
N ALA A 57 -6.86 10.14 4.36
CA ALA A 57 -7.21 9.10 5.31
C ALA A 57 -6.55 7.75 4.95
N GLY A 58 -6.44 7.45 3.64
CA GLY A 58 -5.84 6.24 3.09
C GLY A 58 -4.47 6.50 2.44
N PRO A 59 -4.19 6.01 1.22
CA PRO A 59 -2.93 6.30 0.52
C PRO A 59 -2.80 7.79 0.22
N ASP A 60 -1.60 8.37 0.44
CA ASP A 60 -1.29 9.77 0.13
C ASP A 60 -0.50 9.92 -1.17
N ALA A 61 -0.03 8.82 -1.73
CA ALA A 61 0.80 8.79 -2.93
C ALA A 61 0.81 7.40 -3.58
N PHE A 62 1.31 7.33 -4.79
CA PHE A 62 1.58 6.09 -5.51
C PHE A 62 2.98 6.10 -6.13
N LEU A 63 3.51 4.90 -6.46
CA LEU A 63 4.81 4.74 -7.10
C LEU A 63 4.70 4.99 -8.61
N SER A 64 5.48 5.92 -9.13
CA SER A 64 5.54 6.23 -10.57
C SER A 64 6.28 5.18 -11.41
N GLU A 65 7.09 4.31 -10.79
CA GLU A 65 7.72 3.16 -11.45
C GLU A 65 6.70 2.16 -12.03
N LYS A 66 5.49 2.13 -11.45
CA LYS A 66 4.36 1.34 -11.94
C LYS A 66 3.48 2.24 -12.78
N PRO A 67 3.35 1.99 -14.11
CA PRO A 67 2.74 2.94 -15.04
C PRO A 67 1.22 3.06 -14.92
N GLU A 68 0.54 2.13 -14.27
CA GLU A 68 -0.91 1.96 -14.35
C GLU A 68 -1.69 3.21 -13.93
N VAL A 69 -1.28 3.89 -12.84
CA VAL A 69 -1.96 5.14 -12.40
C VAL A 69 -1.60 6.32 -13.31
N LEU A 70 -0.36 6.38 -13.81
CA LEU A 70 0.06 7.42 -14.76
C LEU A 70 -0.71 7.31 -16.08
N GLU A 71 -0.80 6.10 -16.64
CA GLU A 71 -1.56 5.83 -17.86
C GLU A 71 -3.05 6.13 -17.66
N LEU A 72 -3.59 5.75 -16.49
CA LEU A 72 -4.97 6.05 -16.14
C LEU A 72 -5.20 7.55 -16.00
N ALA A 73 -4.32 8.29 -15.32
CA ALA A 73 -4.42 9.75 -15.19
C ALA A 73 -4.42 10.45 -16.55
N LYS A 74 -3.58 9.97 -17.48
CA LYS A 74 -3.55 10.46 -18.86
C LYS A 74 -4.84 10.19 -19.63
N LYS A 75 -5.38 8.97 -19.53
CA LYS A 75 -6.66 8.61 -20.16
C LYS A 75 -7.84 9.41 -19.59
N LEU A 76 -7.80 9.74 -18.30
CA LEU A 76 -8.82 10.55 -17.63
C LEU A 76 -8.64 12.06 -17.83
N GLY A 77 -7.54 12.50 -18.45
CA GLY A 77 -7.26 13.92 -18.69
C GLY A 77 -6.87 14.70 -17.41
N ILE A 78 -6.37 14.00 -16.40
CA ILE A 78 -5.95 14.58 -15.10
C ILE A 78 -4.43 14.53 -14.88
N GLU A 79 -3.65 14.36 -15.93
CA GLU A 79 -2.18 14.31 -15.85
C GLU A 79 -1.59 15.61 -15.27
N ASN A 80 -2.20 16.75 -15.56
CA ASN A 80 -1.81 18.05 -15.05
C ASN A 80 -2.07 18.25 -13.54
N GLU A 81 -2.86 17.37 -12.94
CA GLU A 81 -3.12 17.35 -11.49
C GLU A 81 -2.08 16.57 -10.70
N LEU A 82 -1.14 15.89 -11.39
CA LEU A 82 -0.08 15.15 -10.73
C LEU A 82 0.87 16.09 -9.98
N LEU A 83 1.18 15.73 -8.75
CA LEU A 83 2.03 16.46 -7.84
C LEU A 83 3.22 15.60 -7.41
N PRO A 84 4.46 15.97 -7.77
CA PRO A 84 5.65 15.28 -7.29
C PRO A 84 5.94 15.61 -5.83
N THR A 85 6.75 14.78 -5.18
CA THR A 85 7.28 15.09 -3.85
C THR A 85 8.25 16.26 -3.90
N ASN A 86 8.32 17.02 -2.80
CA ASN A 86 9.28 18.10 -2.63
C ASN A 86 10.72 17.61 -2.86
N GLU A 87 11.50 18.33 -3.66
CA GLU A 87 12.88 17.96 -4.00
C GLU A 87 13.91 18.32 -2.94
N GLU A 88 13.64 19.34 -2.14
CA GLU A 88 14.62 19.89 -1.18
C GLU A 88 14.80 19.02 0.06
N ASN A 89 13.76 18.30 0.49
CA ASN A 89 13.72 17.58 1.76
C ASN A 89 13.58 16.07 1.58
N ARG A 90 14.29 15.47 0.63
CA ARG A 90 14.19 14.03 0.28
C ARG A 90 14.94 13.12 1.24
N ARG A 91 14.82 13.32 2.55
CA ARG A 91 15.38 12.42 3.56
C ARG A 91 14.28 11.83 4.44
N SER A 92 14.59 10.72 5.06
CA SER A 92 13.76 10.10 6.10
C SER A 92 14.58 9.84 7.34
N PHE A 93 13.90 9.63 8.46
CA PHE A 93 14.55 9.38 9.73
C PHE A 93 14.11 8.02 10.29
N LEU A 94 14.98 7.46 11.12
CA LEU A 94 14.71 6.32 12.01
C LEU A 94 14.77 6.81 13.44
N VAL A 95 13.85 6.33 14.28
CA VAL A 95 13.94 6.61 15.73
C VAL A 95 14.97 5.69 16.35
N ARG A 96 15.90 6.26 17.11
CA ARG A 96 16.81 5.54 17.97
C ARG A 96 17.08 6.33 19.24
N GLU A 97 16.87 5.69 20.40
CA GLU A 97 17.15 6.29 21.70
C GLU A 97 16.48 7.67 21.86
N ASN A 98 15.17 7.73 21.56
CA ASN A 98 14.36 8.97 21.61
C ASN A 98 14.82 10.11 20.66
N LYS A 99 15.61 9.83 19.64
CA LYS A 99 16.09 10.82 18.67
C LYS A 99 15.83 10.38 17.25
N LEU A 100 15.52 11.33 16.38
CA LEU A 100 15.44 11.12 14.95
C LEU A 100 16.87 11.06 14.37
N ARG A 101 17.20 9.94 13.73
CA ARG A 101 18.49 9.71 13.07
C ARG A 101 18.25 9.64 11.57
N ALA A 102 18.93 10.48 10.83
CA ALA A 102 18.77 10.49 9.38
C ALA A 102 19.22 9.15 8.77
N VAL A 103 18.42 8.61 7.88
CA VAL A 103 18.82 7.48 7.04
C VAL A 103 19.95 7.96 6.13
N PRO A 104 21.09 7.27 6.09
CA PRO A 104 22.26 7.74 5.33
C PRO A 104 22.00 7.69 3.82
N GLU A 105 22.68 8.57 3.10
CA GLU A 105 22.66 8.62 1.64
C GLU A 105 23.04 7.26 1.02
N GLY A 106 22.36 6.87 -0.06
CA GLY A 106 22.58 5.59 -0.73
C GLY A 106 22.13 4.37 0.06
N PHE A 107 21.23 4.54 1.03
CA PHE A 107 20.62 3.43 1.76
C PHE A 107 19.33 2.96 1.04
N HIS A 108 19.27 1.67 0.69
CA HIS A 108 18.17 1.06 -0.05
C HIS A 108 17.34 0.13 0.84
N LEU A 109 16.37 0.66 1.55
CA LEU A 109 15.44 -0.04 2.47
C LEU A 109 16.16 -0.82 3.61
N ILE A 110 16.95 -1.84 3.29
CA ILE A 110 17.59 -2.73 4.28
C ILE A 110 19.11 -2.77 4.19
N ALA A 111 19.70 -2.19 3.15
CA ALA A 111 21.14 -2.28 2.91
C ALA A 111 21.72 -1.01 2.27
N PRO A 112 22.96 -0.61 2.63
CA PRO A 112 23.62 0.54 2.05
C PRO A 112 24.38 0.19 0.76
N ALA A 113 24.24 1.02 -0.28
CA ALA A 113 25.21 1.07 -1.38
C ALA A 113 26.43 1.92 -1.00
N ASN A 114 26.24 2.99 -0.21
CA ASN A 114 27.31 3.85 0.28
C ASN A 114 27.73 3.44 1.71
N ILE A 115 28.79 2.63 1.81
CA ILE A 115 29.31 2.11 3.09
C ILE A 115 29.91 3.22 3.94
N GLU A 116 30.56 4.24 3.35
CA GLU A 116 31.16 5.32 4.11
C GLU A 116 30.11 6.19 4.80
N ALA A 117 29.08 6.61 4.07
CA ALA A 117 27.94 7.34 4.64
C ALA A 117 27.24 6.51 5.73
N PHE A 118 27.09 5.19 5.52
CA PHE A 118 26.52 4.30 6.52
C PHE A 118 27.33 4.25 7.82
N PHE A 119 28.67 4.15 7.77
CA PHE A 119 29.50 4.16 8.97
C PHE A 119 29.45 5.49 9.73
N LYS A 120 29.25 6.61 9.04
CA LYS A 120 29.06 7.94 9.66
C LYS A 120 27.69 8.10 10.31
N SER A 121 26.70 7.32 9.92
CA SER A 121 25.33 7.41 10.46
C SER A 121 25.23 6.90 11.90
N GLU A 122 24.16 7.25 12.59
CA GLU A 122 23.91 6.82 13.98
C GLU A 122 22.73 5.84 14.09
N ILE A 123 22.33 5.19 12.97
CA ILE A 123 21.16 4.31 12.95
C ILE A 123 21.40 2.94 13.60
N LEU A 124 22.67 2.48 13.64
CA LEU A 124 23.08 1.24 14.31
C LEU A 124 24.28 1.48 15.23
N SER A 125 24.51 0.55 16.16
CA SER A 125 25.76 0.47 16.94
C SER A 125 26.96 0.19 16.03
N LEU A 126 28.18 0.43 16.52
CA LEU A 126 29.40 0.09 15.77
C LEU A 126 29.46 -1.41 15.45
N ARG A 127 29.03 -2.28 16.40
CA ARG A 127 28.94 -3.73 16.21
C ARG A 127 27.94 -4.07 15.12
N GLY A 128 26.75 -3.47 15.15
CA GLY A 128 25.72 -3.66 14.12
C GLY A 128 26.18 -3.21 12.74
N LYS A 129 26.84 -2.05 12.65
CA LYS A 129 27.40 -1.55 11.38
C LYS A 129 28.46 -2.51 10.82
N THR A 130 29.36 -3.00 11.66
CA THR A 130 30.40 -3.96 11.26
C THR A 130 29.79 -5.27 10.82
N ARG A 131 28.79 -5.80 11.55
CA ARG A 131 28.07 -7.03 11.18
C ARG A 131 27.37 -6.87 9.82
N LEU A 132 26.67 -5.76 9.61
CA LEU A 132 25.99 -5.48 8.36
C LEU A 132 26.98 -5.33 7.19
N ALA A 133 28.05 -4.57 7.36
CA ALA A 133 29.07 -4.36 6.32
C ALA A 133 29.80 -5.66 5.93
N ASN A 134 29.95 -6.61 6.85
CA ASN A 134 30.54 -7.93 6.60
C ASN A 134 29.66 -8.83 5.71
N GLU A 135 28.44 -8.45 5.42
CA GLU A 135 27.56 -9.13 4.45
C GLU A 135 28.26 -9.40 3.12
N ARG A 136 29.15 -8.50 2.69
CA ARG A 136 29.91 -8.61 1.44
C ARG A 136 30.85 -9.82 1.36
N PHE A 137 31.17 -10.41 2.50
CA PHE A 137 32.08 -11.54 2.62
C PHE A 137 31.38 -12.85 2.98
N LEU A 138 30.06 -12.81 3.21
CA LEU A 138 29.28 -14.02 3.48
C LEU A 138 29.08 -14.82 2.18
N PRO A 139 29.15 -16.16 2.26
CA PRO A 139 28.87 -16.98 1.12
C PRO A 139 27.39 -16.85 0.68
N TYR A 140 27.15 -17.03 -0.60
CA TYR A 140 25.80 -17.20 -1.12
C TYR A 140 25.25 -18.55 -0.64
N THR A 141 24.01 -18.57 -0.21
CA THR A 141 23.29 -19.79 0.13
C THR A 141 22.04 -19.86 -0.72
N ALA A 142 22.00 -20.82 -1.65
CA ALA A 142 20.79 -21.10 -2.41
C ALA A 142 19.75 -21.69 -1.47
N LEU A 143 18.60 -21.05 -1.36
CA LEU A 143 17.44 -21.56 -0.64
C LEU A 143 16.39 -22.03 -1.64
N GLU A 144 16.00 -23.29 -1.54
CA GLU A 144 14.95 -23.88 -2.37
C GLU A 144 13.57 -23.34 -1.97
N ASN A 145 13.37 -23.15 -0.68
CA ASN A 145 12.11 -22.69 -0.09
C ASN A 145 12.06 -21.16 0.01
N ASP A 146 10.84 -20.64 0.14
CA ASP A 146 10.58 -19.25 0.48
C ASP A 146 11.05 -18.98 1.92
N GLU A 147 11.63 -17.80 2.15
CA GLU A 147 12.11 -17.38 3.48
C GLU A 147 11.41 -16.10 3.93
N SER A 148 11.34 -15.91 5.26
CA SER A 148 10.83 -14.67 5.81
C SER A 148 11.82 -13.52 5.63
N LEU A 149 11.31 -12.29 5.65
CA LEU A 149 12.16 -11.10 5.70
C LEU A 149 13.11 -11.16 6.90
N ALA A 150 12.62 -11.63 8.06
CA ALA A 150 13.42 -11.70 9.27
C ALA A 150 14.59 -12.70 9.12
N ASP A 151 14.34 -13.90 8.60
CA ASP A 151 15.39 -14.89 8.39
C ASP A 151 16.46 -14.40 7.41
N PHE A 152 16.01 -13.80 6.31
CA PHE A 152 16.92 -13.18 5.33
C PHE A 152 17.81 -12.11 5.97
N VAL A 153 17.20 -11.16 6.69
CA VAL A 153 17.95 -10.05 7.29
C VAL A 153 18.89 -10.53 8.38
N ARG A 154 18.46 -11.49 9.23
CA ARG A 154 19.33 -12.08 10.27
C ARG A 154 20.57 -12.74 9.67
N ARG A 155 20.37 -13.60 8.66
CA ARG A 155 21.50 -14.32 8.04
C ARG A 155 22.44 -13.40 7.28
N ARG A 156 21.92 -12.38 6.59
CA ARG A 156 22.75 -11.45 5.78
C ARG A 156 23.28 -10.27 6.59
N PHE A 157 22.45 -9.62 7.39
CA PHE A 157 22.77 -8.31 8.00
C PHE A 157 22.84 -8.35 9.53
N GLY A 158 22.26 -9.35 10.19
CA GLY A 158 22.24 -9.52 11.63
C GLY A 158 21.01 -8.94 12.32
N GLU A 159 20.83 -9.28 13.61
CA GLU A 159 19.62 -8.97 14.39
C GLU A 159 19.36 -7.46 14.53
N GLU A 160 20.39 -6.66 14.87
CA GLU A 160 20.20 -5.22 15.04
C GLU A 160 19.72 -4.54 13.75
N ALA A 161 20.15 -5.04 12.57
CA ALA A 161 19.68 -4.56 11.28
C ALA A 161 18.21 -4.93 11.05
N LEU A 162 17.77 -6.11 11.50
CA LEU A 162 16.38 -6.51 11.45
C LEU A 162 15.51 -5.59 12.31
N GLU A 163 15.83 -5.49 13.60
CA GLU A 163 15.02 -4.76 14.57
C GLU A 163 14.95 -3.26 14.30
N ARG A 164 16.07 -2.65 13.91
CA ARG A 164 16.19 -1.20 13.81
C ARG A 164 16.04 -0.62 12.41
N ILE A 165 16.17 -1.44 11.37
CA ILE A 165 16.10 -0.97 9.98
C ILE A 165 15.03 -1.71 9.19
N ALA A 166 15.17 -3.02 9.00
CA ALA A 166 14.31 -3.77 8.07
C ALA A 166 12.86 -3.81 8.56
N GLN A 167 12.65 -4.08 9.85
CA GLN A 167 11.31 -4.10 10.44
C GLN A 167 10.60 -2.74 10.29
N PRO A 168 11.15 -1.58 10.72
CA PRO A 168 10.43 -0.31 10.59
C PRO A 168 10.31 0.18 9.15
N MET A 169 11.32 -0.04 8.30
CA MET A 169 11.29 0.43 6.91
C MET A 169 10.30 -0.35 6.05
N ILE A 170 10.21 -1.67 6.23
CA ILE A 170 9.26 -2.52 5.51
C ILE A 170 7.91 -2.57 6.22
N GLY A 171 7.90 -2.52 7.55
CA GLY A 171 6.70 -2.35 8.35
C GLY A 171 5.91 -1.11 7.96
N GLY A 172 6.57 0.00 7.63
CA GLY A 172 5.93 1.21 7.10
C GLY A 172 5.23 1.00 5.74
N ILE A 173 5.64 0.00 4.95
CA ILE A 173 5.04 -0.32 3.64
C ILE A 173 3.93 -1.35 3.78
N TYR A 174 4.17 -2.45 4.50
CA TYR A 174 3.28 -3.61 4.56
C TYR A 174 2.53 -3.72 5.89
N THR A 175 2.85 -2.91 6.89
CA THR A 175 2.35 -3.02 8.28
C THR A 175 2.46 -4.44 8.84
N ALA A 176 3.50 -5.18 8.42
CA ALA A 176 3.63 -6.62 8.58
C ALA A 176 4.59 -7.03 9.70
N ASN A 177 4.39 -8.26 10.18
CA ASN A 177 5.38 -8.94 11.01
C ASN A 177 6.49 -9.53 10.11
N PRO A 178 7.76 -9.08 10.22
CA PRO A 178 8.86 -9.55 9.39
C PRO A 178 9.15 -11.05 9.55
N GLU A 179 8.78 -11.65 10.69
CA GLU A 179 8.92 -13.10 10.93
C GLU A 179 8.03 -13.95 10.00
N LYS A 180 6.90 -13.40 9.59
CA LYS A 180 5.94 -14.07 8.71
C LYS A 180 6.03 -13.62 7.26
N LEU A 181 6.53 -12.40 7.00
CA LEU A 181 6.47 -11.76 5.69
C LEU A 181 7.40 -12.44 4.68
N SER A 182 6.86 -12.98 3.60
CA SER A 182 7.64 -13.56 2.50
C SER A 182 8.52 -12.51 1.82
N LEU A 183 9.82 -12.74 1.80
CA LEU A 183 10.74 -11.87 1.06
C LEU A 183 10.51 -12.00 -0.45
N ARG A 184 10.26 -13.21 -0.93
CA ARG A 184 10.04 -13.50 -2.36
C ARG A 184 8.77 -12.83 -2.89
N ALA A 185 7.70 -12.80 -2.10
CA ALA A 185 6.45 -12.17 -2.51
C ALA A 185 6.48 -10.62 -2.41
N THR A 186 7.34 -10.06 -1.56
CA THR A 186 7.33 -8.62 -1.26
C THR A 186 8.53 -7.85 -1.81
N GLN A 187 9.73 -8.40 -1.68
CA GLN A 187 10.99 -7.75 -2.05
C GLN A 187 11.94 -8.70 -2.78
N PRO A 188 11.53 -9.38 -3.88
CA PRO A 188 12.34 -10.39 -4.59
C PRO A 188 13.69 -9.87 -5.07
N ARG A 189 13.79 -8.56 -5.33
CA ARG A 189 15.03 -7.92 -5.78
C ARG A 189 16.23 -8.15 -4.87
N PHE A 190 16.02 -8.35 -3.55
CA PHE A 190 17.13 -8.61 -2.64
C PHE A 190 17.66 -10.03 -2.79
N LEU A 191 16.78 -11.00 -3.07
CA LEU A 191 17.17 -12.37 -3.44
C LEU A 191 17.91 -12.40 -4.78
N GLU A 192 17.43 -11.66 -5.77
CA GLU A 192 18.08 -11.54 -7.08
C GLU A 192 19.48 -10.93 -6.96
N LEU A 193 19.65 -9.89 -6.13
CA LEU A 193 20.97 -9.29 -5.88
C LEU A 193 21.92 -10.27 -5.19
N GLU A 194 21.45 -11.01 -4.18
CA GLU A 194 22.22 -12.04 -3.52
C GLU A 194 22.61 -13.15 -4.51
N GLN A 195 21.68 -13.62 -5.30
CA GLN A 195 21.92 -14.67 -6.29
C GLN A 195 22.92 -14.23 -7.37
N GLN A 196 22.76 -13.02 -7.89
CA GLN A 196 23.58 -12.52 -9.01
C GLN A 196 24.99 -12.11 -8.59
N PHE A 197 25.15 -11.52 -7.40
CA PHE A 197 26.39 -10.91 -6.96
C PHE A 197 27.01 -11.59 -5.73
N GLY A 198 26.35 -12.63 -5.18
CA GLY A 198 26.74 -13.27 -3.90
C GLY A 198 26.53 -12.37 -2.67
N SER A 199 26.11 -11.12 -2.86
CA SER A 199 25.94 -10.11 -1.83
C SER A 199 24.96 -9.04 -2.28
N VAL A 200 24.05 -8.67 -1.40
CA VAL A 200 23.11 -7.56 -1.64
C VAL A 200 23.86 -6.24 -1.78
N ILE A 201 24.80 -5.98 -0.86
CA ILE A 201 25.58 -4.74 -0.86
C ILE A 201 26.40 -4.60 -2.15
N LYS A 202 27.11 -5.65 -2.57
CA LYS A 202 27.86 -5.63 -3.83
C LYS A 202 26.92 -5.38 -5.03
N GLY A 203 25.78 -6.05 -5.07
CA GLY A 203 24.80 -5.87 -6.13
C GLY A 203 24.25 -4.44 -6.19
N LEU A 204 23.94 -3.81 -5.05
CA LEU A 204 23.52 -2.42 -4.98
C LEU A 204 24.63 -1.47 -5.46
N GLN A 205 25.87 -1.73 -5.08
CA GLN A 205 27.02 -0.93 -5.53
C GLN A 205 27.22 -1.02 -7.03
N GLU A 206 27.16 -2.21 -7.63
CA GLU A 206 27.29 -2.35 -9.08
C GLU A 206 26.14 -1.68 -9.85
N LYS A 207 24.89 -1.87 -9.39
CA LYS A 207 23.74 -1.17 -10.00
C LYS A 207 23.84 0.36 -9.88
N SER A 208 24.37 0.89 -8.79
CA SER A 208 24.56 2.35 -8.63
C SER A 208 25.61 2.93 -9.58
N LYS A 209 26.63 2.17 -9.97
CA LYS A 209 27.62 2.59 -10.97
C LYS A 209 27.04 2.68 -12.39
N ILE A 210 26.07 1.80 -12.71
CA ILE A 210 25.42 1.71 -14.01
C ILE A 210 24.38 2.81 -14.19
N GLN A 211 23.68 3.18 -13.12
CA GLN A 211 22.67 4.24 -13.13
C GLN A 211 23.28 5.65 -13.07
N ASN A 212 23.97 6.02 -14.16
CA ASN A 212 24.35 7.37 -14.59
C ASN A 212 25.11 8.26 -13.57
N PRO A 213 26.42 8.56 -13.80
CA PRO A 213 27.22 9.44 -12.94
C PRO A 213 26.79 10.93 -12.97
N LYS A 214 25.75 11.30 -13.71
CA LYS A 214 25.25 12.68 -13.85
C LYS A 214 23.94 12.99 -13.10
N SER A 215 23.21 12.02 -12.60
CA SER A 215 22.11 12.29 -11.67
C SER A 215 22.65 12.25 -10.24
N LYS A 216 23.13 13.36 -9.73
CA LYS A 216 23.25 13.61 -8.29
C LYS A 216 21.85 13.61 -7.67
N ILE A 217 21.23 12.44 -7.59
CA ILE A 217 20.04 12.24 -6.75
C ILE A 217 20.59 11.90 -5.36
N GLU A 218 20.90 12.92 -4.61
CA GLU A 218 21.16 12.89 -3.17
C GLU A 218 19.86 12.58 -2.43
N ALA A 219 19.24 11.41 -2.70
CA ALA A 219 18.07 10.97 -1.99
C ALA A 219 18.46 9.88 -0.99
N SER A 220 18.40 10.19 0.28
CA SER A 220 18.40 9.18 1.32
C SER A 220 17.08 8.43 1.26
N GLY A 221 17.10 7.17 0.82
CA GLY A 221 15.92 6.34 0.61
C GLY A 221 15.52 6.27 -0.86
N ALA A 222 15.77 5.14 -1.49
CA ALA A 222 15.72 4.92 -2.94
C ALA A 222 14.35 5.11 -3.61
N ARG A 223 13.32 5.51 -2.90
CA ARG A 223 11.96 5.57 -3.44
C ARG A 223 11.28 6.93 -3.40
N TYR A 224 11.81 7.90 -2.69
CA TYR A 224 11.09 9.17 -2.49
C TYR A 224 11.01 10.06 -3.74
N SER A 225 11.94 9.93 -4.68
CA SER A 225 11.87 10.63 -5.98
C SER A 225 10.80 10.09 -6.92
N LEU A 226 10.24 8.92 -6.60
CA LEU A 226 9.32 8.16 -7.47
C LEU A 226 7.87 8.17 -6.95
N PHE A 227 7.58 8.88 -5.87
CA PHE A 227 6.22 9.05 -5.38
C PHE A 227 5.55 10.25 -6.03
N LEU A 228 4.33 10.02 -6.51
CA LEU A 228 3.43 11.05 -7.01
C LEU A 228 2.13 11.06 -6.22
N SER A 229 1.52 12.22 -6.11
CA SER A 229 0.17 12.43 -5.59
C SER A 229 -0.65 13.22 -6.60
N PHE A 230 -1.85 13.63 -6.25
CA PHE A 230 -2.61 14.63 -6.99
C PHE A 230 -2.69 15.92 -6.18
N ARG A 231 -2.75 17.07 -6.88
CA ARG A 231 -2.80 18.40 -6.25
C ARG A 231 -3.94 18.50 -5.24
N ASP A 232 -5.14 18.12 -5.62
CA ASP A 232 -6.34 18.11 -4.77
C ASP A 232 -6.54 16.80 -3.97
N GLY A 233 -5.48 16.00 -3.83
CA GLY A 233 -5.48 14.74 -3.08
C GLY A 233 -5.85 13.52 -3.94
N MET A 234 -5.68 12.36 -3.34
CA MET A 234 -5.85 11.07 -4.02
C MET A 234 -7.29 10.81 -4.47
N GLN A 235 -8.28 11.46 -3.84
CA GLN A 235 -9.69 11.38 -4.25
C GLN A 235 -9.92 11.90 -5.69
N THR A 236 -9.02 12.75 -6.22
CA THR A 236 -9.07 13.24 -7.61
C THR A 236 -9.16 12.09 -8.61
N LEU A 237 -8.39 11.01 -8.42
CA LEU A 237 -8.44 9.83 -9.28
C LEU A 237 -9.81 9.14 -9.24
N ILE A 238 -10.37 8.98 -8.05
CA ILE A 238 -11.67 8.34 -7.83
C ILE A 238 -12.78 9.15 -8.50
N ASN A 239 -12.79 10.46 -8.27
CA ASN A 239 -13.77 11.37 -8.86
C ASN A 239 -13.69 11.41 -10.40
N ALA A 240 -12.48 11.31 -10.94
CA ALA A 240 -12.28 11.26 -12.39
C ALA A 240 -12.77 9.93 -13.00
N LEU A 241 -12.55 8.81 -12.31
CA LEU A 241 -13.10 7.51 -12.72
C LEU A 241 -14.61 7.51 -12.68
N GLU A 242 -15.20 7.98 -11.58
CA GLU A 242 -16.67 8.06 -11.41
C GLU A 242 -17.35 8.82 -12.55
N LYS A 243 -16.80 9.98 -12.95
CA LYS A 243 -17.33 10.80 -14.06
C LYS A 243 -17.31 10.09 -15.42
N GLN A 244 -16.51 9.06 -15.61
CA GLN A 244 -16.45 8.32 -16.88
C GLN A 244 -17.38 7.11 -16.91
N ILE A 245 -17.86 6.67 -15.76
CA ILE A 245 -18.78 5.53 -15.62
C ILE A 245 -20.21 6.05 -15.74
N PRO A 246 -21.12 5.39 -16.52
CA PRO A 246 -22.52 5.77 -16.56
C PRO A 246 -23.15 5.79 -15.16
N GLU A 247 -23.81 6.89 -14.81
CA GLU A 247 -24.43 7.09 -13.49
C GLU A 247 -25.41 5.95 -13.12
N ASN A 248 -26.19 5.50 -14.10
CA ASN A 248 -27.13 4.38 -13.93
C ASN A 248 -26.43 3.02 -13.72
N ALA A 249 -25.15 2.91 -13.93
CA ALA A 249 -24.37 1.71 -13.65
C ALA A 249 -23.84 1.63 -12.22
N ILE A 250 -23.96 2.69 -11.41
CA ILE A 250 -23.46 2.74 -10.02
C ILE A 250 -24.64 2.59 -9.05
N ARG A 251 -24.48 1.73 -8.05
CA ARG A 251 -25.40 1.55 -6.92
C ARG A 251 -24.63 1.68 -5.62
N LEU A 252 -24.76 2.82 -4.96
CA LEU A 252 -24.23 3.07 -3.62
C LEU A 252 -25.20 2.54 -2.56
N GLY A 253 -24.71 2.31 -1.33
CA GLY A 253 -25.50 1.77 -0.22
C GLY A 253 -26.06 0.37 -0.52
N THR A 254 -25.46 -0.36 -1.45
CA THR A 254 -25.94 -1.66 -1.93
C THR A 254 -24.93 -2.76 -1.56
N ASN A 255 -25.15 -3.38 -0.41
CA ASN A 255 -24.30 -4.46 0.09
C ASN A 255 -24.70 -5.80 -0.53
N ALA A 256 -23.76 -6.51 -1.15
CA ALA A 256 -23.96 -7.88 -1.61
C ALA A 256 -23.90 -8.82 -0.39
N GLU A 257 -25.01 -9.50 -0.09
CA GLU A 257 -25.12 -10.42 1.05
C GLU A 257 -24.84 -11.86 0.65
N THR A 258 -25.29 -12.25 -0.53
CA THR A 258 -25.03 -13.59 -1.09
C THR A 258 -24.62 -13.50 -2.56
N LEU A 259 -23.80 -14.46 -2.96
CA LEU A 259 -23.39 -14.64 -4.35
C LEU A 259 -23.49 -16.11 -4.70
N ARG A 260 -24.27 -16.42 -5.77
CA ARG A 260 -24.40 -17.80 -6.26
C ARG A 260 -24.47 -17.86 -7.79
N PHE A 261 -23.92 -18.92 -8.33
CA PHE A 261 -24.07 -19.26 -9.74
C PHE A 261 -25.21 -20.28 -9.90
N ASP A 262 -26.22 -19.92 -10.70
CA ASP A 262 -27.34 -20.80 -11.06
C ASP A 262 -26.95 -21.57 -12.32
N GLU A 263 -26.60 -22.85 -12.16
CA GLU A 263 -26.18 -23.71 -13.27
C GLU A 263 -27.25 -23.91 -14.33
N SER A 264 -28.55 -23.95 -13.91
CA SER A 264 -29.66 -24.18 -14.80
C SER A 264 -29.93 -23.00 -15.75
N GLN A 265 -29.73 -21.78 -15.25
CA GLN A 265 -29.88 -20.54 -16.01
C GLN A 265 -28.56 -20.03 -16.57
N ARG A 266 -27.42 -20.57 -16.09
CA ARG A 266 -26.07 -20.08 -16.36
C ARG A 266 -25.89 -18.60 -16.00
N LEU A 267 -26.49 -18.19 -14.89
CA LEU A 267 -26.49 -16.81 -14.40
C LEU A 267 -25.96 -16.73 -12.96
N TRP A 268 -25.19 -15.71 -12.72
CA TRP A 268 -24.86 -15.27 -11.37
C TRP A 268 -26.05 -14.55 -10.77
N LYS A 269 -26.32 -14.81 -9.49
CA LYS A 269 -27.30 -14.10 -8.67
C LYS A 269 -26.62 -13.49 -7.48
N VAL A 270 -26.81 -12.19 -7.32
CA VAL A 270 -26.31 -11.38 -6.19
C VAL A 270 -27.51 -10.87 -5.44
N GLU A 271 -27.68 -11.33 -4.20
CA GLU A 271 -28.78 -10.88 -3.33
C GLU A 271 -28.27 -9.73 -2.45
N THR A 272 -29.09 -8.70 -2.31
CA THR A 272 -28.88 -7.55 -1.44
C THR A 272 -30.10 -7.40 -0.55
N GLU A 273 -30.07 -6.52 0.43
CA GLU A 273 -31.22 -6.24 1.28
C GLU A 273 -32.45 -5.77 0.46
N GLN A 274 -32.23 -5.06 -0.67
CA GLN A 274 -33.33 -4.44 -1.43
C GLN A 274 -33.82 -5.31 -2.59
N GLU A 275 -32.92 -5.95 -3.33
CA GLU A 275 -33.24 -6.67 -4.55
C GLU A 275 -32.22 -7.76 -4.90
N THR A 276 -32.58 -8.60 -5.87
CA THR A 276 -31.67 -9.61 -6.43
C THR A 276 -31.25 -9.21 -7.83
N PHE A 277 -29.95 -9.09 -8.06
CA PHE A 277 -29.37 -8.84 -9.37
C PHE A 277 -29.00 -10.16 -10.05
N SER A 278 -29.24 -10.24 -11.36
CA SER A 278 -28.79 -11.38 -12.19
C SER A 278 -27.87 -10.89 -13.30
N ALA A 279 -26.81 -11.66 -13.57
CA ALA A 279 -25.83 -11.34 -14.60
C ALA A 279 -25.15 -12.59 -15.15
N GLU A 280 -24.60 -12.51 -16.35
CA GLU A 280 -23.84 -13.59 -16.98
C GLU A 280 -22.41 -13.68 -16.40
N ALA A 281 -21.87 -12.59 -15.86
CA ALA A 281 -20.52 -12.57 -15.31
C ALA A 281 -20.41 -11.70 -14.05
N VAL A 282 -19.40 -11.98 -13.21
CA VAL A 282 -19.13 -11.26 -11.97
C VAL A 282 -17.64 -10.94 -11.81
N ILE A 283 -17.38 -9.72 -11.35
CA ILE A 283 -16.06 -9.29 -10.83
C ILE A 283 -16.21 -8.99 -9.33
N LEU A 284 -15.48 -9.73 -8.48
CA LEU A 284 -15.35 -9.39 -7.06
C LEU A 284 -14.14 -8.45 -6.86
N ALA A 285 -14.40 -7.18 -6.58
CA ALA A 285 -13.39 -6.17 -6.28
C ALA A 285 -13.36 -5.86 -4.78
N LEU A 286 -13.22 -6.89 -3.96
CA LEU A 286 -13.32 -6.87 -2.51
C LEU A 286 -12.00 -7.29 -1.84
N PRO A 287 -11.78 -6.93 -0.55
CA PRO A 287 -10.76 -7.57 0.26
C PRO A 287 -10.98 -9.10 0.34
N ALA A 288 -9.88 -9.87 0.47
CA ALA A 288 -9.97 -11.33 0.39
C ALA A 288 -10.94 -11.95 1.42
N HIS A 289 -10.97 -11.44 2.65
CA HIS A 289 -11.89 -11.92 3.68
C HIS A 289 -13.37 -11.69 3.32
N ALA A 290 -13.70 -10.57 2.70
CA ALA A 290 -15.07 -10.27 2.26
C ALA A 290 -15.45 -11.10 1.03
N ALA A 291 -14.52 -11.30 0.09
CA ALA A 291 -14.73 -12.21 -1.04
C ALA A 291 -14.92 -13.66 -0.56
N ALA A 292 -14.12 -14.12 0.42
CA ALA A 292 -14.26 -15.44 1.01
C ALA A 292 -15.66 -15.68 1.60
N GLU A 293 -16.19 -14.69 2.32
CA GLU A 293 -17.53 -14.79 2.93
C GLU A 293 -18.63 -14.99 1.87
N LEU A 294 -18.58 -14.24 0.76
CA LEU A 294 -19.55 -14.40 -0.33
C LEU A 294 -19.45 -15.75 -1.06
N LEU A 295 -18.26 -16.34 -1.09
CA LEU A 295 -17.97 -17.57 -1.84
C LEU A 295 -18.14 -18.86 -1.01
N LYS A 296 -18.25 -18.78 0.31
CA LYS A 296 -18.15 -19.92 1.23
C LYS A 296 -19.13 -21.05 0.97
N ASN A 297 -20.35 -20.73 0.54
CA ASN A 297 -21.42 -21.70 0.38
C ASN A 297 -21.30 -22.52 -0.91
N GLN A 298 -20.82 -21.92 -1.99
CA GLN A 298 -20.78 -22.59 -3.29
C GLN A 298 -19.35 -22.95 -3.72
N PHE A 299 -18.36 -22.15 -3.31
CA PHE A 299 -16.95 -22.32 -3.70
C PHE A 299 -16.04 -22.41 -2.46
N PRO A 300 -16.28 -23.40 -1.55
CA PRO A 300 -15.58 -23.46 -0.26
C PRO A 300 -14.07 -23.61 -0.39
N ALA A 301 -13.56 -24.27 -1.43
CA ALA A 301 -12.12 -24.41 -1.64
C ALA A 301 -11.45 -23.04 -1.91
N LEU A 302 -12.04 -22.23 -2.78
CA LEU A 302 -11.56 -20.86 -3.05
C LEU A 302 -11.73 -19.95 -1.83
N SER A 303 -12.90 -20.05 -1.16
CA SER A 303 -13.19 -19.29 0.05
C SER A 303 -12.14 -19.53 1.14
N ASN A 304 -11.78 -20.79 1.40
CA ASN A 304 -10.79 -21.14 2.41
C ASN A 304 -9.41 -20.55 2.10
N GLU A 305 -8.93 -20.67 0.86
CA GLU A 305 -7.63 -20.08 0.46
C GLU A 305 -7.62 -18.54 0.61
N LEU A 306 -8.73 -17.87 0.30
CA LEU A 306 -8.88 -16.42 0.49
C LEU A 306 -8.95 -16.03 1.96
N ALA A 307 -9.68 -16.79 2.78
CA ALA A 307 -9.85 -16.54 4.22
C ALA A 307 -8.54 -16.69 5.01
N GLU A 308 -7.64 -17.58 4.54
CA GLU A 308 -6.32 -17.76 5.14
C GLU A 308 -5.35 -16.60 4.90
N ILE A 309 -5.67 -15.65 4.01
CA ILE A 309 -4.84 -14.45 3.84
C ILE A 309 -5.10 -13.51 5.02
N GLU A 310 -4.18 -13.47 5.96
CA GLU A 310 -4.25 -12.55 7.10
C GLU A 310 -4.30 -11.10 6.61
N HIS A 311 -5.03 -10.22 7.33
CA HIS A 311 -5.08 -8.80 7.05
C HIS A 311 -4.79 -8.01 8.33
N ALA A 312 -3.81 -7.13 8.28
CA ALA A 312 -3.54 -6.19 9.37
C ALA A 312 -4.52 -5.03 9.35
N SER A 313 -4.82 -4.51 10.54
CA SER A 313 -5.57 -3.28 10.75
C SER A 313 -4.63 -2.14 11.10
N SER A 314 -4.88 -0.95 10.56
CA SER A 314 -4.09 0.23 10.88
C SER A 314 -4.97 1.48 10.95
N ALA A 315 -4.52 2.47 11.70
CA ALA A 315 -5.15 3.79 11.74
C ALA A 315 -4.15 4.84 11.26
N THR A 316 -4.68 5.87 10.59
CA THR A 316 -3.97 7.10 10.31
C THR A 316 -4.51 8.20 11.22
N VAL A 317 -3.62 8.97 11.84
CA VAL A 317 -3.96 10.11 12.67
C VAL A 317 -3.34 11.35 12.04
N ASN A 318 -4.16 12.14 11.35
CA ASN A 318 -3.77 13.44 10.83
C ASN A 318 -3.85 14.48 11.93
N VAL A 319 -2.75 15.21 12.18
CA VAL A 319 -2.65 16.20 13.25
C VAL A 319 -2.10 17.50 12.68
N ALA A 320 -2.83 18.59 12.88
CA ALA A 320 -2.46 19.92 12.40
C ALA A 320 -1.90 20.79 13.53
N PHE A 321 -0.81 21.49 13.25
CA PHE A 321 -0.16 22.43 14.18
C PHE A 321 0.21 23.72 13.46
N ARG A 322 0.44 24.79 14.23
CA ARG A 322 1.21 25.92 13.74
C ARG A 322 2.70 25.53 13.68
N ARG A 323 3.42 26.09 12.74
CA ARG A 323 4.85 25.78 12.56
C ARG A 323 5.69 26.11 13.80
N ASP A 324 5.35 27.19 14.50
CA ASP A 324 6.05 27.65 15.72
C ASP A 324 5.85 26.73 16.94
N GLN A 325 4.89 25.84 16.91
CA GLN A 325 4.66 24.82 17.93
C GLN A 325 5.62 23.62 17.83
N ILE A 326 6.41 23.50 16.77
CA ILE A 326 7.26 22.35 16.49
C ILE A 326 8.72 22.77 16.51
N ALA A 327 9.51 22.22 17.46
CA ALA A 327 10.92 22.56 17.59
C ALA A 327 11.80 21.90 16.48
N HIS A 328 11.43 20.68 16.02
CA HIS A 328 12.15 19.99 14.96
C HIS A 328 12.09 20.77 13.64
N ALA A 329 13.17 20.76 12.88
CA ALA A 329 13.26 21.49 11.60
C ALA A 329 12.29 21.00 10.53
N LEU A 330 11.80 19.75 10.62
CA LEU A 330 10.97 19.05 9.62
C LEU A 330 11.66 18.99 8.24
N ASP A 331 12.96 18.83 8.23
CA ASP A 331 13.81 18.79 7.04
C ASP A 331 13.89 17.42 6.38
N GLY A 332 12.75 16.73 6.31
CA GLY A 332 12.58 15.40 5.71
C GLY A 332 11.11 15.07 5.46
N PHE A 333 10.82 13.86 4.95
CA PHE A 333 9.47 13.42 4.65
C PHE A 333 8.77 12.75 5.84
N GLY A 334 9.53 12.47 6.89
CA GLY A 334 9.00 11.80 8.07
C GLY A 334 9.97 10.80 8.66
N PHE A 335 9.47 10.00 9.58
CA PHE A 335 10.27 8.99 10.28
C PHE A 335 9.49 7.69 10.48
N VAL A 336 10.24 6.61 10.65
CA VAL A 336 9.71 5.31 11.05
C VAL A 336 10.26 4.92 12.41
N VAL A 337 9.48 4.14 13.15
CA VAL A 337 9.76 3.78 14.54
C VAL A 337 10.01 2.28 14.63
N PRO A 338 11.20 1.83 15.01
CA PRO A 338 11.47 0.45 15.34
C PRO A 338 10.57 -0.03 16.47
N PHE A 339 10.03 -1.25 16.36
CA PHE A 339 9.17 -1.84 17.39
C PHE A 339 9.84 -1.87 18.77
N VAL A 340 11.16 -2.07 18.82
CA VAL A 340 11.99 -2.06 20.05
C VAL A 340 12.03 -0.70 20.77
N GLU A 341 11.51 0.37 20.18
CA GLU A 341 11.37 1.68 20.83
C GLU A 341 10.06 1.80 21.65
N HIS A 342 9.16 0.80 21.56
CA HIS A 342 7.93 0.68 22.36
C HIS A 342 7.03 1.92 22.33
N ARG A 343 6.66 2.38 21.14
CA ARG A 343 5.85 3.58 20.95
C ARG A 343 4.47 3.27 20.37
N THR A 344 3.53 4.19 20.57
CA THR A 344 2.19 4.10 20.00
C THR A 344 2.21 4.17 18.48
N LEU A 345 3.03 5.07 17.92
CA LEU A 345 3.11 5.24 16.48
C LEU A 345 4.21 4.39 15.84
N MET A 346 3.92 3.82 14.67
CA MET A 346 4.88 3.07 13.84
C MET A 346 5.68 3.99 12.93
N ALA A 347 5.08 5.08 12.49
CA ALA A 347 5.66 6.03 11.55
C ALA A 347 4.92 7.37 11.63
N CYS A 348 5.58 8.41 11.16
CA CYS A 348 4.97 9.72 10.95
C CYS A 348 5.47 10.33 9.63
N THR A 349 4.55 10.74 8.77
CA THR A 349 4.86 11.53 7.58
C THR A 349 4.66 13.01 7.88
N PHE A 350 5.60 13.85 7.45
CA PHE A 350 5.47 15.29 7.44
C PHE A 350 4.75 15.71 6.15
N SER A 351 3.41 15.53 6.15
CA SER A 351 2.59 15.58 4.92
C SER A 351 2.74 16.89 4.17
N SER A 352 2.74 18.04 4.86
CA SER A 352 2.90 19.36 4.26
C SER A 352 4.32 19.68 3.82
N VAL A 353 5.32 18.89 4.26
CA VAL A 353 6.71 18.96 3.77
C VAL A 353 6.90 18.05 2.56
N LYS A 354 6.36 16.83 2.63
CA LYS A 354 6.44 15.83 1.56
C LYS A 354 5.75 16.32 0.28
N PHE A 355 4.59 16.92 0.41
CA PHE A 355 3.83 17.51 -0.69
C PHE A 355 3.47 18.96 -0.37
N PRO A 356 3.74 19.90 -1.26
CA PRO A 356 3.31 21.29 -1.09
C PRO A 356 1.77 21.38 -1.06
N GLU A 357 1.26 22.47 -0.54
CA GLU A 357 -0.19 22.79 -0.51
C GLU A 357 -1.06 21.84 0.35
N ARG A 358 -0.46 21.03 1.25
CA ARG A 358 -1.21 20.18 2.20
C ARG A 358 -1.62 20.91 3.47
N ALA A 359 -1.06 22.08 3.75
CA ALA A 359 -1.40 22.93 4.89
C ALA A 359 -1.34 24.42 4.51
N PRO A 360 -2.08 25.29 5.19
CA PRO A 360 -1.95 26.73 5.06
C PRO A 360 -0.54 27.21 5.43
N GLU A 361 -0.21 28.42 4.99
CA GLU A 361 1.05 29.07 5.37
C GLU A 361 1.22 29.11 6.90
N ASN A 362 2.44 28.93 7.37
CA ASN A 362 2.80 28.86 8.79
C ASN A 362 2.11 27.75 9.58
N SER A 363 1.56 26.75 8.89
CA SER A 363 0.95 25.57 9.46
C SER A 363 1.64 24.29 8.97
N VAL A 364 1.47 23.20 9.72
CA VAL A 364 2.06 21.90 9.45
C VAL A 364 1.00 20.82 9.60
N LEU A 365 0.96 19.90 8.63
CA LEU A 365 0.19 18.67 8.72
C LEU A 365 1.13 17.49 8.92
N LEU A 366 0.96 16.79 10.03
CA LEU A 366 1.64 15.56 10.38
C LEU A 366 0.65 14.40 10.26
N ARG A 367 1.11 13.26 9.79
CA ARG A 367 0.29 12.05 9.66
C ARG A 367 0.98 10.87 10.32
N ALA A 368 0.47 10.45 11.48
CA ALA A 368 0.91 9.27 12.21
C ALA A 368 0.22 8.00 11.72
N PHE A 369 0.91 6.87 11.87
CA PHE A 369 0.41 5.53 11.60
C PHE A 369 0.45 4.71 12.87
N VAL A 370 -0.66 4.02 13.19
CA VAL A 370 -0.85 3.26 14.45
C VAL A 370 -1.40 1.88 14.14
N GLY A 371 -0.98 0.87 14.90
CA GLY A 371 -1.46 -0.52 14.77
C GLY A 371 -0.51 -1.40 13.95
N GLY A 372 -1.03 -2.09 12.93
CA GLY A 372 -0.27 -3.07 12.15
C GLY A 372 -0.14 -4.42 12.84
N ALA A 373 0.54 -5.38 12.20
CA ALA A 373 0.63 -6.76 12.64
C ALA A 373 1.46 -6.97 13.92
N LEU A 374 2.38 -6.02 14.25
CA LEU A 374 3.23 -6.13 15.43
C LEU A 374 2.61 -5.55 16.70
N GLN A 375 1.66 -4.64 16.59
CA GLN A 375 1.01 -3.97 17.72
C GLN A 375 -0.49 -3.74 17.45
N PRO A 376 -1.25 -4.83 17.17
CA PRO A 376 -2.68 -4.72 16.84
C PRO A 376 -3.51 -4.08 17.95
N GLU A 377 -3.09 -4.22 19.22
CA GLU A 377 -3.71 -3.62 20.39
C GLU A 377 -3.73 -2.09 20.34
N MET A 378 -2.78 -1.47 19.67
CA MET A 378 -2.75 -0.01 19.48
C MET A 378 -3.87 0.46 18.54
N PHE A 379 -4.26 -0.37 17.56
CA PHE A 379 -5.40 -0.08 16.70
C PHE A 379 -6.73 -0.12 17.45
N ASP A 380 -6.87 -0.98 18.47
CA ASP A 380 -8.10 -1.15 19.24
C ASP A 380 -8.27 -0.11 20.38
N LEU A 381 -7.28 0.74 20.62
CA LEU A 381 -7.42 1.87 21.52
C LEU A 381 -8.59 2.77 21.08
N ASN A 382 -9.36 3.32 22.03
CA ASN A 382 -10.31 4.36 21.68
C ASN A 382 -9.60 5.64 21.19
N ASP A 383 -10.35 6.55 20.55
CA ASP A 383 -9.76 7.71 19.88
C ASP A 383 -8.96 8.62 20.82
N ASP A 384 -9.45 8.83 22.04
CA ASP A 384 -8.75 9.67 23.04
C ASP A 384 -7.40 9.05 23.47
N LYS A 385 -7.36 7.73 23.70
CA LYS A 385 -6.13 7.04 24.11
C LYS A 385 -5.14 6.99 22.95
N MET A 386 -5.62 6.71 21.75
CA MET A 386 -4.79 6.68 20.55
C MET A 386 -4.19 8.07 20.29
N LEU A 387 -5.01 9.12 20.31
CA LEU A 387 -4.54 10.49 20.11
C LEU A 387 -3.53 10.91 21.18
N ARG A 388 -3.80 10.65 22.47
CA ARG A 388 -2.84 10.94 23.54
C ARG A 388 -1.51 10.22 23.35
N GLY A 389 -1.51 8.94 22.99
CA GLY A 389 -0.29 8.19 22.70
C GLY A 389 0.51 8.79 21.55
N VAL A 390 -0.16 9.11 20.44
CA VAL A 390 0.43 9.75 19.26
C VAL A 390 1.03 11.12 19.61
N LEU A 391 0.30 11.97 20.34
CA LEU A 391 0.78 13.30 20.75
C LEU A 391 1.97 13.20 21.70
N THR A 392 1.94 12.24 22.64
CA THR A 392 3.08 11.98 23.54
C THR A 392 4.35 11.60 22.76
N ASP A 393 4.23 10.72 21.80
CA ASP A 393 5.35 10.31 20.97
C ASP A 393 5.87 11.47 20.09
N MET A 394 4.96 12.22 19.47
CA MET A 394 5.33 13.41 18.69
C MET A 394 5.96 14.51 19.56
N HIS A 395 5.46 14.72 20.77
CA HIS A 395 6.07 15.66 21.72
C HIS A 395 7.53 15.27 21.99
N ASN A 396 7.77 14.01 22.32
CA ASN A 396 9.11 13.51 22.65
C ASN A 396 10.08 13.55 21.47
N LEU A 397 9.60 13.31 20.24
CA LEU A 397 10.43 13.17 19.04
C LEU A 397 10.60 14.48 18.26
N LEU A 398 9.57 15.34 18.24
CA LEU A 398 9.55 16.57 17.45
C LEU A 398 9.60 17.83 18.31
N GLY A 399 9.51 17.71 19.64
CA GLY A 399 9.46 18.85 20.55
C GLY A 399 8.23 19.71 20.35
N LEU A 400 7.05 19.07 20.26
CA LEU A 400 5.77 19.78 20.14
C LEU A 400 5.49 20.61 21.40
N LYS A 401 4.80 21.74 21.22
CA LYS A 401 4.34 22.62 22.30
C LYS A 401 2.85 22.93 22.11
N GLY A 402 2.10 22.85 23.22
CA GLY A 402 0.67 23.15 23.22
C GLY A 402 -0.17 22.09 22.50
N GLU A 403 -1.43 22.43 22.25
CA GLU A 403 -2.40 21.55 21.66
C GLU A 403 -2.40 21.68 20.11
N PRO A 404 -2.78 20.61 19.38
CA PRO A 404 -2.98 20.68 17.95
C PRO A 404 -4.15 21.62 17.59
N LEU A 405 -4.12 22.16 16.39
CA LEU A 405 -5.27 22.91 15.84
C LEU A 405 -6.48 21.98 15.69
N PHE A 406 -6.24 20.78 15.26
CA PHE A 406 -7.19 19.66 15.23
C PHE A 406 -6.46 18.34 15.03
N ALA A 407 -7.17 17.23 15.29
CA ALA A 407 -6.76 15.89 14.91
C ALA A 407 -7.92 15.16 14.22
N GLU A 408 -7.62 14.26 13.29
CA GLU A 408 -8.59 13.41 12.60
C GLU A 408 -8.04 11.98 12.50
N ILE A 409 -8.82 11.01 13.01
CA ILE A 409 -8.45 9.60 13.03
C ILE A 409 -9.26 8.86 11.96
N ALA A 410 -8.58 8.12 11.10
CA ALA A 410 -9.20 7.19 10.17
C ALA A 410 -8.74 5.77 10.48
N ARG A 411 -9.70 4.84 10.64
CA ARG A 411 -9.45 3.44 10.98
C ARG A 411 -9.72 2.55 9.79
N TRP A 412 -8.76 1.71 9.45
CA TRP A 412 -8.81 0.76 8.35
C TRP A 412 -8.68 -0.65 8.89
N ARG A 413 -9.81 -1.22 9.30
CA ARG A 413 -9.88 -2.60 9.83
C ARG A 413 -9.69 -3.59 8.69
N HIS A 414 -8.81 -4.60 8.89
CA HIS A 414 -8.51 -5.64 7.93
C HIS A 414 -8.22 -5.13 6.50
N SER A 415 -7.48 -4.02 6.38
CA SER A 415 -7.27 -3.36 5.10
C SER A 415 -5.96 -3.72 4.41
N MET A 416 -4.95 -4.21 5.15
CA MET A 416 -3.63 -4.50 4.60
C MET A 416 -3.38 -6.02 4.55
N PRO A 417 -3.43 -6.65 3.38
CA PRO A 417 -3.15 -8.08 3.22
C PRO A 417 -1.70 -8.39 3.56
N GLN A 418 -1.48 -9.53 4.23
CA GLN A 418 -0.19 -9.99 4.70
C GLN A 418 0.32 -11.12 3.80
N TYR A 419 1.41 -10.86 3.07
CA TYR A 419 2.03 -11.85 2.20
C TYR A 419 2.99 -12.73 2.99
N ALA A 420 2.45 -13.71 3.70
CA ALA A 420 3.23 -14.64 4.51
C ALA A 420 4.10 -15.58 3.64
N VAL A 421 5.08 -16.23 4.27
CA VAL A 421 5.85 -17.30 3.62
C VAL A 421 4.89 -18.32 3.00
N GLY A 422 5.14 -18.69 1.73
CA GLY A 422 4.24 -19.53 0.93
C GLY A 422 3.14 -18.77 0.16
N HIS A 423 3.06 -17.44 0.28
CA HIS A 423 2.03 -16.63 -0.37
C HIS A 423 1.95 -16.82 -1.90
N LEU A 424 3.08 -16.94 -2.58
CA LEU A 424 3.09 -17.14 -4.04
C LEU A 424 2.45 -18.47 -4.47
N GLU A 425 2.56 -19.50 -3.65
CA GLU A 425 1.90 -20.79 -3.89
C GLU A 425 0.40 -20.68 -3.65
N LYS A 426 0.00 -20.01 -2.58
CA LYS A 426 -1.40 -19.70 -2.29
C LYS A 426 -2.02 -18.88 -3.42
N ALA A 427 -1.33 -17.85 -3.91
CA ALA A 427 -1.78 -17.03 -5.04
C ALA A 427 -1.99 -17.88 -6.32
N ARG A 428 -1.10 -18.84 -6.61
CA ARG A 428 -1.26 -19.76 -7.73
C ARG A 428 -2.48 -20.67 -7.59
N LYS A 429 -2.73 -21.21 -6.39
CA LYS A 429 -3.93 -22.02 -6.10
C LYS A 429 -5.21 -21.21 -6.28
N ILE A 430 -5.25 -20.00 -5.73
CA ILE A 430 -6.40 -19.09 -5.87
C ILE A 430 -6.67 -18.82 -7.36
N LYS A 431 -5.64 -18.46 -8.14
CA LYS A 431 -5.78 -18.21 -9.58
C LYS A 431 -6.31 -19.44 -10.33
N LYS A 432 -5.89 -20.66 -9.93
CA LYS A 432 -6.41 -21.90 -10.50
C LYS A 432 -7.88 -22.08 -10.21
N PHE A 433 -8.32 -21.92 -8.96
CA PHE A 433 -9.73 -22.03 -8.61
C PHE A 433 -10.60 -20.98 -9.33
N ILE A 434 -10.12 -19.74 -9.45
CA ILE A 434 -10.84 -18.69 -10.20
C ILE A 434 -11.06 -19.12 -11.65
N ALA A 435 -10.07 -19.74 -12.30
CA ALA A 435 -10.14 -20.18 -13.69
C ALA A 435 -11.15 -21.31 -13.92
N GLU A 436 -11.51 -22.07 -12.88
CA GLU A 436 -12.49 -23.16 -12.94
C GLU A 436 -13.94 -22.65 -12.77
N ILE A 437 -14.15 -21.40 -12.33
CA ILE A 437 -15.46 -20.81 -12.07
C ILE A 437 -15.96 -20.08 -13.32
N PRO A 438 -17.19 -20.38 -13.81
CA PRO A 438 -17.72 -19.78 -15.03
C PRO A 438 -17.87 -18.26 -14.95
N ALA A 439 -17.33 -17.55 -15.92
CA ALA A 439 -17.50 -16.09 -16.10
C ALA A 439 -17.28 -15.29 -14.80
N PHE A 440 -16.19 -15.60 -14.08
CA PHE A 440 -15.90 -15.06 -12.76
C PHE A 440 -14.46 -14.53 -12.68
N GLN A 441 -14.26 -13.38 -12.05
CA GLN A 441 -12.94 -12.81 -11.79
C GLN A 441 -12.89 -12.18 -10.38
N ILE A 442 -11.67 -12.09 -9.82
CA ILE A 442 -11.39 -11.37 -8.58
C ILE A 442 -10.35 -10.28 -8.87
N ALA A 443 -10.66 -9.04 -8.48
CA ALA A 443 -9.79 -7.87 -8.59
C ALA A 443 -9.38 -7.38 -7.19
N THR A 444 -8.40 -8.04 -6.57
CA THR A 444 -7.96 -7.75 -5.20
C THR A 444 -6.44 -7.64 -5.09
N THR A 445 -5.99 -6.72 -4.24
CA THR A 445 -4.57 -6.59 -3.87
C THR A 445 -4.11 -7.66 -2.88
N ALA A 446 -5.00 -8.54 -2.42
CA ALA A 446 -4.64 -9.61 -1.50
C ALA A 446 -3.89 -10.77 -2.17
N ILE A 447 -3.97 -10.90 -3.50
CA ILE A 447 -3.30 -11.98 -4.25
C ILE A 447 -1.92 -11.53 -4.72
N GLU A 448 -1.80 -10.29 -5.23
CA GLU A 448 -0.55 -9.81 -5.82
C GLU A 448 -0.50 -8.28 -5.83
N GLY A 449 0.56 -7.68 -5.20
CA GLY A 449 0.79 -6.23 -5.19
C GLY A 449 -0.20 -5.43 -4.35
N VAL A 450 0.29 -4.66 -3.41
CA VAL A 450 -0.52 -3.93 -2.40
C VAL A 450 -0.73 -2.46 -2.71
N GLY A 451 -0.15 -1.94 -3.80
CA GLY A 451 -0.22 -0.51 -4.14
C GLY A 451 -1.45 -0.12 -4.96
N LEU A 452 -1.73 1.17 -5.02
CA LEU A 452 -2.80 1.70 -5.87
C LEU A 452 -2.62 1.37 -7.37
N PRO A 453 -1.39 1.40 -7.95
CA PRO A 453 -1.19 0.93 -9.32
C PRO A 453 -1.58 -0.54 -9.52
N ASP A 454 -1.28 -1.41 -8.52
CA ASP A 454 -1.67 -2.82 -8.58
C ASP A 454 -3.20 -2.98 -8.54
N ALA A 455 -3.90 -2.18 -7.72
CA ALA A 455 -5.37 -2.18 -7.68
C ALA A 455 -5.97 -1.81 -9.04
N VAL A 456 -5.43 -0.78 -9.71
CA VAL A 456 -5.84 -0.38 -11.07
C VAL A 456 -5.59 -1.51 -12.07
N ARG A 457 -4.40 -2.12 -12.02
CA ARG A 457 -4.04 -3.25 -12.89
C ARG A 457 -4.98 -4.43 -12.73
N HIS A 458 -5.31 -4.81 -11.50
CA HIS A 458 -6.21 -5.94 -11.23
C HIS A 458 -7.63 -5.67 -11.74
N GLY A 459 -8.14 -4.45 -11.58
CA GLY A 459 -9.44 -4.07 -12.15
C GLY A 459 -9.46 -4.19 -13.67
N ASN A 460 -8.46 -3.62 -14.34
CA ASN A 460 -8.34 -3.68 -15.79
C ASN A 460 -8.23 -5.13 -16.29
N GLN A 461 -7.38 -5.95 -15.67
CA GLN A 461 -7.18 -7.35 -16.04
C GLN A 461 -8.45 -8.18 -15.85
N ALA A 462 -9.18 -7.98 -14.74
CA ALA A 462 -10.42 -8.69 -14.49
C ALA A 462 -11.46 -8.40 -15.57
N ALA A 463 -11.59 -7.16 -15.99
CA ALA A 463 -12.51 -6.79 -17.08
C ALA A 463 -12.09 -7.43 -18.42
N GLU A 464 -10.80 -7.39 -18.77
CA GLU A 464 -10.28 -7.98 -20.01
C GLU A 464 -10.39 -9.49 -20.03
N ASN A 465 -10.06 -10.17 -18.91
CA ASN A 465 -10.12 -11.62 -18.82
C ASN A 465 -11.55 -12.15 -18.98
N LEU A 466 -12.55 -11.47 -18.41
CA LEU A 466 -13.96 -11.87 -18.60
C LEU A 466 -14.34 -11.86 -20.07
N LEU A 467 -13.98 -10.80 -20.80
CA LEU A 467 -14.36 -10.69 -22.22
C LEU A 467 -13.58 -11.68 -23.09
N ALA A 468 -12.33 -12.02 -22.75
CA ALA A 468 -11.56 -13.04 -23.44
C ALA A 468 -12.18 -14.45 -23.27
N LEU A 469 -12.79 -14.74 -22.12
CA LEU A 469 -13.49 -16.00 -21.85
C LEU A 469 -14.79 -16.13 -22.66
N GLU A 470 -15.44 -15.02 -23.01
CA GLU A 470 -16.67 -15.01 -23.80
C GLU A 470 -16.41 -15.10 -25.30
N LEU A 471 -15.33 -14.52 -25.79
CA LEU A 471 -14.94 -14.60 -27.19
C LEU A 471 -14.47 -16.01 -27.63
N ASN A 472 -14.20 -16.90 -26.67
CA ASN A 472 -13.78 -18.27 -26.89
C ASN A 472 -14.93 -19.30 -26.71
N LYS A 473 -16.17 -18.84 -26.54
CA LYS A 473 -17.41 -19.65 -26.54
C LYS A 473 -18.14 -19.53 -27.85
#